data_967392e8517075afa5fad85ca7747423
#
_entry.id   967392e8517075afa5fad85ca7747423
#
_cell.length_a   1.000
_cell.length_b   1.000
_cell.length_c   1.000
_cell.angle_alpha   90.00
_cell.angle_beta   90.00
_cell.angle_gamma   90.00
#
_symmetry.space_group_name_H-M   'P 1'
#
loop_
_entity.id
_entity.type
_entity.pdbx_description
1 polymer ?
#
loop_
_entity_poly.entity_id
_entity_poly.type
_entity_poly.pdbx_seq_one_letter_code
_entity_poly.pdbx_strand_id
1 'polypeptide(L)'
;MQFETEKIGDVTVVKVQTEVIDAGNAKEFRADISPILEENLKIVFDMSPVNFLDSSGCGTILSCLRQLNSAGGDLKMFGLQQSVRTLFELIRLHRIIDIFNTRDEAVGAYRM
;
A
#
# COMPACT_ATOMS: atom_id res chain seq x y z
N MET A 1 -9.05 -12.04 2.74
CA MET A 1 -8.69 -10.80 3.44
C MET A 1 -9.59 -9.68 2.97
N GLN A 2 -10.03 -8.82 3.85
CA GLN A 2 -10.91 -7.72 3.49
C GLN A 2 -10.13 -6.42 3.40
N PHE A 3 -10.52 -5.59 2.43
CA PHE A 3 -10.00 -4.23 2.28
C PHE A 3 -11.18 -3.26 2.29
N GLU A 4 -10.99 -2.15 2.95
CA GLU A 4 -11.97 -1.06 2.93
C GLU A 4 -11.49 -0.03 1.90
N THR A 5 -12.32 0.28 0.93
CA THR A 5 -11.94 1.20 -0.15
C THR A 5 -12.81 2.44 -0.16
N GLU A 6 -12.22 3.57 -0.55
CA GLU A 6 -12.92 4.84 -0.70
C GLU A 6 -12.38 5.57 -1.93
N LYS A 7 -13.27 6.04 -2.78
CA LYS A 7 -12.89 6.83 -3.95
C LYS A 7 -12.89 8.32 -3.60
N ILE A 8 -11.81 9.00 -3.95
CA ILE A 8 -11.69 10.47 -3.82
C ILE A 8 -11.25 10.97 -5.19
N GLY A 9 -12.23 11.39 -6.00
CA GLY A 9 -11.98 11.68 -7.40
C GLY A 9 -11.56 10.40 -8.13
N ASP A 10 -10.40 10.43 -8.79
CA ASP A 10 -9.84 9.26 -9.47
C ASP A 10 -8.81 8.50 -8.61
N VAL A 11 -8.67 8.87 -7.34
CA VAL A 11 -7.78 8.20 -6.38
C VAL A 11 -8.58 7.23 -5.53
N THR A 12 -8.08 6.01 -5.37
CA THR A 12 -8.70 5.01 -4.49
C THR A 12 -7.83 4.82 -3.26
N VAL A 13 -8.40 5.10 -2.11
CA VAL A 13 -7.75 4.84 -0.81
C VAL A 13 -8.18 3.46 -0.35
N VAL A 14 -7.20 2.60 -0.06
CA VAL A 14 -7.41 1.23 0.38
C VAL A 14 -6.87 1.08 1.79
N LYS A 15 -7.76 0.85 2.75
CA LYS A 15 -7.35 0.57 4.11
C LYS A 15 -6.97 -0.91 4.24
N VAL A 16 -5.75 -1.16 4.63
CA VAL A 16 -5.23 -2.53 4.83
C VAL A 16 -5.65 -2.98 6.23
N GLN A 17 -6.71 -3.80 6.28
CA GLN A 17 -7.35 -4.20 7.53
C GLN A 17 -6.76 -5.47 8.12
N THR A 18 -5.44 -5.48 8.29
CA THR A 18 -4.73 -6.55 8.99
C THR A 18 -3.59 -5.95 9.79
N GLU A 19 -3.28 -6.54 10.92
CA GLU A 19 -2.17 -6.09 11.76
C GLU A 19 -0.82 -6.60 11.26
N VAL A 20 -0.83 -7.72 10.53
CA VAL A 20 0.38 -8.41 10.09
C VAL A 20 0.27 -8.76 8.62
N ILE A 21 1.35 -8.53 7.86
CA ILE A 21 1.48 -9.05 6.50
C ILE A 21 2.75 -9.91 6.48
N ASP A 22 2.58 -11.22 6.44
CA ASP A 22 3.67 -12.19 6.56
C ASP A 22 3.49 -13.36 5.59
N ALA A 23 4.37 -14.37 5.72
CA ALA A 23 4.30 -15.55 4.87
C ALA A 23 2.97 -16.29 5.00
N GLY A 24 2.28 -16.18 6.14
CA GLY A 24 1.02 -16.86 6.39
C GLY A 24 -0.16 -16.27 5.61
N ASN A 25 -0.14 -14.98 5.28
CA ASN A 25 -1.25 -14.34 4.59
C ASN A 25 -0.86 -13.59 3.30
N ALA A 26 0.41 -13.60 2.92
CA ALA A 26 0.90 -12.86 1.75
C ALA A 26 0.19 -13.29 0.45
N LYS A 27 -0.01 -14.59 0.26
CA LYS A 27 -0.68 -15.11 -0.93
C LYS A 27 -2.13 -14.68 -1.01
N GLU A 28 -2.85 -14.76 0.11
CA GLU A 28 -4.23 -14.30 0.21
C GLU A 28 -4.32 -12.80 -0.05
N PHE A 29 -3.42 -12.02 0.54
CA PHE A 29 -3.36 -10.59 0.33
C PHE A 29 -3.23 -10.26 -1.17
N ARG A 30 -2.27 -10.88 -1.86
CA ARG A 30 -2.06 -10.64 -3.29
C ARG A 30 -3.28 -11.01 -4.12
N ALA A 31 -3.91 -12.15 -3.82
CA ALA A 31 -5.09 -12.60 -4.55
C ALA A 31 -6.26 -11.63 -4.38
N ASP A 32 -6.46 -11.12 -3.16
CA ASP A 32 -7.61 -10.28 -2.84
C ASP A 32 -7.41 -8.82 -3.27
N ILE A 33 -6.17 -8.33 -3.25
CA ILE A 33 -5.89 -6.93 -3.66
C ILE A 33 -5.83 -6.78 -5.18
N SER A 34 -5.43 -7.81 -5.91
CA SER A 34 -5.19 -7.73 -7.35
C SER A 34 -6.37 -7.17 -8.14
N PRO A 35 -7.63 -7.60 -7.92
CA PRO A 35 -8.77 -7.03 -8.65
C PRO A 35 -8.96 -5.54 -8.38
N ILE A 36 -8.67 -5.06 -7.18
CA ILE A 36 -8.77 -3.65 -6.83
C ILE A 36 -7.73 -2.84 -7.63
N LEU A 37 -6.51 -3.37 -7.73
CA LEU A 37 -5.43 -2.70 -8.47
C LEU A 37 -5.67 -2.73 -9.98
N GLU A 38 -6.32 -3.76 -10.51
CA GLU A 38 -6.65 -3.84 -11.92
C GLU A 38 -7.63 -2.74 -12.36
N GLU A 39 -8.54 -2.36 -11.49
CA GLU A 39 -9.59 -1.39 -11.79
C GLU A 39 -9.22 0.05 -11.42
N ASN A 40 -8.14 0.26 -10.67
CA ASN A 40 -7.80 1.56 -10.11
C ASN A 40 -6.30 1.80 -10.23
N LEU A 41 -5.90 2.82 -11.00
CA LEU A 41 -4.49 3.10 -11.25
C LEU A 41 -3.83 4.00 -10.22
N LYS A 42 -4.61 4.85 -9.55
CA LYS A 42 -4.10 5.77 -8.52
C LYS A 42 -4.52 5.25 -7.16
N ILE A 43 -3.60 4.55 -6.51
CA ILE A 43 -3.85 3.85 -5.25
C ILE A 43 -3.10 4.52 -4.10
N VAL A 44 -3.80 4.67 -2.98
CA VAL A 44 -3.20 5.06 -1.70
C VAL A 44 -3.52 3.96 -0.68
N PHE A 45 -2.50 3.37 -0.07
CA PHE A 45 -2.69 2.44 1.03
C PHE A 45 -2.69 3.19 2.36
N ASP A 46 -3.75 2.99 3.12
CA ASP A 46 -3.80 3.35 4.53
C ASP A 46 -3.21 2.18 5.31
N MET A 47 -2.01 2.38 5.84
CA MET A 47 -1.24 1.35 6.54
C MET A 47 -1.41 1.41 8.06
N SER A 48 -2.29 2.25 8.56
CA SER A 48 -2.41 2.48 10.00
C SER A 48 -2.68 1.22 10.84
N PRO A 49 -3.42 0.21 10.35
CA PRO A 49 -3.61 -1.01 11.14
C PRO A 49 -2.39 -1.93 11.17
N VAL A 50 -1.45 -1.78 10.24
CA VAL A 50 -0.33 -2.73 10.08
C VAL A 50 0.79 -2.40 11.06
N ASN A 51 1.17 -3.37 11.91
CA ASN A 51 2.25 -3.21 12.87
C ASN A 51 3.46 -4.10 12.59
N PHE A 52 3.34 -5.06 11.68
CA PHE A 52 4.43 -5.97 11.37
C PHE A 52 4.39 -6.46 9.93
N LEU A 53 5.57 -6.52 9.28
CA LEU A 53 5.77 -7.19 8.00
C LEU A 53 7.08 -7.99 8.08
N ASP A 54 7.07 -9.20 7.54
CA ASP A 54 8.30 -9.94 7.27
C ASP A 54 8.74 -9.72 5.81
N SER A 55 9.72 -10.49 5.34
CA SER A 55 10.20 -10.39 3.96
C SER A 55 9.09 -10.71 2.94
N SER A 56 8.20 -11.64 3.25
CA SER A 56 7.06 -11.97 2.39
C SER A 56 6.07 -10.82 2.32
N GLY A 57 5.84 -10.14 3.44
CA GLY A 57 4.99 -8.95 3.50
C GLY A 57 5.56 -7.81 2.67
N CYS A 58 6.85 -7.54 2.80
CA CYS A 58 7.53 -6.53 1.99
C CYS A 58 7.47 -6.88 0.50
N GLY A 59 7.68 -8.14 0.16
CA GLY A 59 7.55 -8.62 -1.22
C GLY A 59 6.14 -8.44 -1.77
N THR A 60 5.13 -8.60 -0.94
CA THR A 60 3.73 -8.38 -1.31
C THR A 60 3.48 -6.91 -1.67
N ILE A 61 3.99 -5.99 -0.87
CA ILE A 61 3.90 -4.55 -1.16
C ILE A 61 4.59 -4.22 -2.49
N LEU A 62 5.79 -4.75 -2.71
CA LEU A 62 6.51 -4.56 -3.97
C LEU A 62 5.74 -5.13 -5.16
N SER A 63 5.09 -6.27 -4.99
CA SER A 63 4.25 -6.89 -6.02
C SER A 63 3.10 -5.96 -6.42
N CYS A 64 2.46 -5.30 -5.45
CA CYS A 64 1.41 -4.32 -5.73
C CYS A 64 1.95 -3.15 -6.55
N LEU A 65 3.12 -2.62 -6.17
CA LEU A 65 3.74 -1.52 -6.91
C LEU A 65 4.05 -1.91 -8.36
N ARG A 66 4.60 -3.11 -8.56
CA ARG A 66 4.92 -3.60 -9.90
C ARG A 66 3.67 -3.77 -10.75
N GLN A 67 2.61 -4.32 -10.19
CA GLN A 67 1.34 -4.48 -10.91
C GLN A 67 0.81 -3.12 -11.36
N LEU A 68 0.80 -2.13 -10.48
CA LEU A 68 0.34 -0.77 -10.81
C LEU A 68 1.24 -0.11 -11.85
N ASN A 69 2.55 -0.17 -11.68
CA ASN A 69 3.49 0.43 -12.62
C ASN A 69 3.36 -0.18 -14.02
N SER A 70 3.14 -1.48 -14.11
CA SER A 70 2.95 -2.17 -15.40
C SER A 70 1.70 -1.70 -16.13
N ALA A 71 0.70 -1.24 -15.40
CA ALA A 71 -0.55 -0.73 -15.96
C ALA A 71 -0.58 0.80 -16.13
N GLY A 72 0.52 1.48 -15.81
CA GLY A 72 0.61 2.94 -15.88
C GLY A 72 0.11 3.65 -14.63
N GLY A 73 -0.07 2.93 -13.54
CA GLY A 73 -0.50 3.48 -12.26
C GLY A 73 0.65 3.68 -11.28
N ASP A 74 0.30 3.99 -10.04
CA ASP A 74 1.26 4.18 -8.96
C ASP A 74 0.64 3.84 -7.61
N LEU A 75 1.50 3.64 -6.61
CA LEU A 75 1.14 3.34 -5.24
C LEU A 75 1.77 4.37 -4.30
N LYS A 76 0.94 4.99 -3.48
CA LYS A 76 1.37 5.86 -2.38
C LYS A 76 0.84 5.32 -1.08
N MET A 77 1.41 5.74 0.04
CA MET A 77 1.05 5.25 1.37
C MET A 77 0.98 6.35 2.39
N PHE A 78 0.20 6.14 3.43
CA PHE A 78 0.21 6.98 4.61
C PHE A 78 -0.11 6.17 5.87
N GLY A 79 0.12 6.78 7.02
CA GLY A 79 -0.28 6.21 8.29
C GLY A 79 0.62 5.09 8.81
N LEU A 80 1.85 4.99 8.32
CA LEU A 80 2.76 3.94 8.78
C LEU A 80 3.06 4.07 10.27
N GLN A 81 2.88 2.98 11.01
CA GLN A 81 3.36 2.91 12.39
C GLN A 81 4.89 2.97 12.41
N GLN A 82 5.46 3.43 13.51
CA GLN A 82 6.90 3.65 13.58
C GLN A 82 7.72 2.40 13.26
N SER A 83 7.28 1.23 13.72
CA SER A 83 7.99 -0.04 13.44
C SER A 83 8.02 -0.35 11.95
N VAL A 84 6.93 -0.08 11.24
CA VAL A 84 6.83 -0.31 9.80
C VAL A 84 7.64 0.74 9.04
N ARG A 85 7.57 1.99 9.45
CA ARG A 85 8.36 3.08 8.85
C ARG A 85 9.85 2.79 8.96
N THR A 86 10.30 2.38 10.15
CA THR A 86 11.70 2.05 10.38
C THR A 86 12.17 0.92 9.45
N LEU A 87 11.35 -0.12 9.32
CA LEU A 87 11.66 -1.23 8.42
C LEU A 87 11.75 -0.76 6.97
N PHE A 88 10.80 0.06 6.51
CA PHE A 88 10.78 0.55 5.13
C PHE A 88 11.99 1.43 4.83
N GLU A 89 12.40 2.25 5.79
CA GLU A 89 13.60 3.07 5.63
C GLU A 89 14.85 2.20 5.60
N LEU A 90 14.92 1.18 6.44
CA LEU A 90 16.06 0.25 6.50
C LEU A 90 16.28 -0.48 5.17
N ILE A 91 15.21 -0.94 4.54
CA ILE A 91 15.26 -1.64 3.25
C ILE A 91 15.07 -0.71 2.05
N ARG A 92 14.97 0.60 2.30
CA ARG A 92 14.88 1.67 1.30
C ARG A 92 13.63 1.62 0.43
N LEU A 93 12.52 1.08 0.92
CA LEU A 93 11.25 1.12 0.23
C LEU A 93 10.72 2.55 0.04
N HIS A 94 11.06 3.46 0.97
CA HIS A 94 10.65 4.86 0.88
C HIS A 94 11.23 5.59 -0.33
N ARG A 95 12.21 5.00 -1.02
CA ARG A 95 12.79 5.58 -2.25
C ARG A 95 11.98 5.25 -3.49
N ILE A 96 11.15 4.22 -3.44
CA ILE A 96 10.36 3.79 -4.60
C ILE A 96 8.86 3.90 -4.38
N ILE A 97 8.43 4.06 -3.13
CA ILE A 97 7.02 4.29 -2.77
C ILE A 97 6.96 5.59 -1.97
N ASP A 98 6.17 6.55 -2.43
CA ASP A 98 5.98 7.81 -1.71
C ASP A 98 5.16 7.58 -0.45
N ILE A 99 5.71 7.99 0.70
CA ILE A 99 5.11 7.80 2.01
C ILE A 99 4.78 9.16 2.61
N PHE A 100 3.56 9.32 3.07
CA PHE A 100 3.04 10.55 3.64
C PHE A 100 2.57 10.33 5.07
N ASN A 101 2.38 11.42 5.81
CA ASN A 101 1.89 11.34 7.18
C ASN A 101 0.36 11.29 7.23
N THR A 102 -0.33 11.89 6.26
CA THR A 102 -1.78 11.98 6.26
C THR A 102 -2.37 11.51 4.94
N ARG A 103 -3.64 11.14 5.00
CA ARG A 103 -4.44 10.78 3.84
C ARG A 103 -4.50 11.92 2.82
N ASP A 104 -4.75 13.14 3.29
CA ASP A 104 -4.89 14.30 2.41
C ASP A 104 -3.60 14.59 1.65
N GLU A 105 -2.45 14.45 2.30
CA GLU A 105 -1.16 14.59 1.64
C GLU A 105 -0.96 13.54 0.55
N ALA A 106 -1.27 12.29 0.85
CA ALA A 106 -1.10 11.19 -0.11
C ALA A 106 -2.03 11.35 -1.32
N VAL A 107 -3.31 11.65 -1.07
CA VAL A 107 -4.28 11.88 -2.14
C VAL A 107 -3.91 13.12 -2.96
N GLY A 108 -3.52 14.20 -2.27
CA GLY A 108 -3.12 15.46 -2.92
C GLY A 108 -1.91 15.31 -3.84
N ALA A 109 -0.99 14.40 -3.50
CA ALA A 109 0.20 14.16 -4.32
C ALA A 109 -0.13 13.64 -5.73
N TYR A 110 -1.28 12.98 -5.90
CA TYR A 110 -1.74 12.56 -7.24
C TYR A 110 -2.32 13.70 -8.07
N ARG A 111 -2.59 14.83 -7.46
CA ARG A 111 -3.26 15.97 -8.11
C ARG A 111 -2.31 17.12 -8.43
N MET A 112 -1.04 16.93 -8.15
CA MET A 112 -0.01 17.95 -8.41
C MET A 112 0.60 17.84 -9.79
#